data_027b64bc70b4074abaf66ae66afa4dd6
#
_entry.id   027b64bc70b4074abaf66ae66afa4dd6
#
_cell.length_a   1.000
_cell.length_b   1.000
_cell.length_c   1.000
_cell.angle_alpha   90.00
_cell.angle_beta   90.00
_cell.angle_gamma   90.00
#
_symmetry.space_group_name_H-M   'P 1'
#
loop_
_entity.id
_entity.type
_entity.pdbx_description
1 polymer ?
#
loop_
_entity_poly.entity_id
_entity_poly.type
_entity_poly.pdbx_seq_one_letter_code
_entity_poly.pdbx_strand_id
1 'polypeptide(L)'
;ALAPRGSASAAMAGLKVLITAGPTRERIDPVRFITNRSSGKMGYAVAEAARAAGAEVVIVSGPVNVATPAGVQRVDVETAEQMMDAVRAHLPGTDIFIAAAAVSDYRPVQPAAEKIKKTSDSLMLAMSRTTDILATVAATEPRPFVVGFAAETQNVERNALGKLAGKRLDMIAANEVGDRLAFDCDDNALTVYWPGGKRELPRAAKREVAAGLVEVIAERFATGERVSAVAAESDRNPGAAAR
;
A
#
# COMPACT_ATOMS: atom_id res chain seq x y z
N ALA A 1 -25.84 -16.07 26.30
CA ALA A 1 -25.58 -14.63 26.36
C ALA A 1 -24.09 -14.42 26.09
N LEU A 2 -23.74 -13.93 24.89
CA LEU A 2 -22.38 -13.51 24.56
C LEU A 2 -22.13 -12.18 25.30
N ALA A 3 -21.05 -12.14 26.07
CA ALA A 3 -20.59 -10.91 26.71
C ALA A 3 -20.28 -9.84 25.61
N PRO A 4 -20.55 -8.54 25.86
CA PRO A 4 -20.19 -7.50 24.94
C PRO A 4 -18.65 -7.49 24.83
N ARG A 5 -18.11 -7.64 23.60
CA ARG A 5 -16.69 -7.43 23.35
C ARG A 5 -16.34 -6.02 23.76
N GLY A 6 -15.42 -5.93 24.72
CA GLY A 6 -14.99 -4.68 25.31
C GLY A 6 -14.63 -3.63 24.28
N SER A 7 -14.74 -2.37 24.70
CA SER A 7 -14.37 -1.16 23.98
C SER A 7 -13.17 -1.40 23.07
N ALA A 8 -13.32 -1.06 21.77
CA ALA A 8 -12.19 -1.04 20.85
C ALA A 8 -11.04 -0.29 21.55
N SER A 9 -9.98 -1.03 21.84
CA SER A 9 -8.80 -0.49 22.50
C SER A 9 -8.33 0.71 21.68
N ALA A 10 -8.13 1.86 22.32
CA ALA A 10 -7.56 3.04 21.70
C ALA A 10 -6.06 2.84 21.37
N ALA A 11 -5.74 1.68 20.78
CA ALA A 11 -4.37 1.22 20.52
C ALA A 11 -3.58 2.15 19.58
N MET A 12 -4.29 2.99 18.81
CA MET A 12 -3.69 3.99 17.93
C MET A 12 -4.10 5.42 18.32
N ALA A 13 -4.55 5.65 19.58
CA ALA A 13 -4.96 6.98 20.01
C ALA A 13 -3.83 8.00 19.87
N GLY A 14 -4.12 9.13 19.20
CA GLY A 14 -3.17 10.21 18.97
C GLY A 14 -2.16 9.96 17.85
N LEU A 15 -2.16 8.78 17.20
CA LEU A 15 -1.30 8.50 16.07
C LEU A 15 -1.91 9.04 14.77
N LYS A 16 -1.04 9.55 13.89
CA LYS A 16 -1.38 9.96 12.53
C LYS A 16 -1.06 8.85 11.55
N VAL A 17 -2.07 8.36 10.85
CA VAL A 17 -1.96 7.26 9.88
C VAL A 17 -2.27 7.78 8.48
N LEU A 18 -1.30 7.67 7.58
CA LEU A 18 -1.44 8.00 6.16
C LEU A 18 -1.57 6.71 5.36
N ILE A 19 -2.63 6.60 4.56
CA ILE A 19 -2.95 5.38 3.80
C ILE A 19 -3.09 5.73 2.32
N THR A 20 -2.48 4.96 1.42
CA THR A 20 -2.83 5.01 0.00
C THR A 20 -3.79 3.89 -0.35
N ALA A 21 -4.81 4.16 -1.19
CA ALA A 21 -5.83 3.17 -1.56
C ALA A 21 -6.30 3.36 -3.01
N GLY A 22 -6.93 2.31 -3.54
CA GLY A 22 -7.45 2.32 -4.91
C GLY A 22 -6.38 2.20 -5.99
N PRO A 23 -6.77 2.15 -7.26
CA PRO A 23 -5.85 2.11 -8.39
C PRO A 23 -5.41 3.52 -8.79
N THR A 24 -4.25 3.65 -9.44
CA THR A 24 -3.95 4.83 -10.26
C THR A 24 -4.36 4.61 -11.71
N ARG A 25 -4.57 5.69 -12.44
CA ARG A 25 -4.91 5.70 -13.87
C ARG A 25 -3.91 6.56 -14.61
N GLU A 26 -3.15 5.93 -15.50
CA GLU A 26 -2.13 6.60 -16.29
C GLU A 26 -2.67 6.85 -17.70
N ARG A 27 -2.89 8.11 -18.05
CA ARG A 27 -3.57 8.48 -19.30
C ARG A 27 -2.76 8.10 -20.52
N ILE A 28 -3.41 7.45 -21.49
CA ILE A 28 -2.92 7.27 -22.86
C ILE A 28 -3.37 8.47 -23.71
N ASP A 29 -4.63 8.86 -23.56
CA ASP A 29 -5.27 10.02 -24.19
C ASP A 29 -6.46 10.47 -23.31
N PRO A 30 -7.24 11.49 -23.67
CA PRO A 30 -8.38 11.96 -22.87
C PRO A 30 -9.46 10.91 -22.57
N VAL A 31 -9.46 9.78 -23.29
CA VAL A 31 -10.51 8.75 -23.21
C VAL A 31 -9.98 7.44 -22.61
N ARG A 32 -8.70 7.10 -22.81
CA ARG A 32 -8.12 5.81 -22.44
C ARG A 32 -6.99 5.98 -21.44
N PHE A 33 -6.87 5.01 -20.53
CA PHE A 33 -5.84 4.97 -19.50
C PHE A 33 -5.40 3.53 -19.24
N ILE A 34 -4.21 3.38 -18.65
CA ILE A 34 -3.70 2.15 -18.07
C ILE A 34 -3.99 2.21 -16.58
N THR A 35 -4.40 1.10 -16.00
CA THR A 35 -4.72 0.99 -14.57
C THR A 35 -4.50 -0.43 -14.09
N ASN A 36 -4.26 -0.58 -12.78
CA ASN A 36 -4.24 -1.87 -12.13
C ASN A 36 -5.66 -2.22 -11.62
N ARG A 37 -5.96 -3.52 -11.57
CA ARG A 37 -7.23 -4.01 -11.05
C ARG A 37 -7.27 -3.81 -9.53
N SER A 38 -8.14 -2.93 -9.05
CA SER A 38 -8.35 -2.68 -7.62
C SER A 38 -9.68 -1.99 -7.38
N SER A 39 -10.45 -2.48 -6.41
CA SER A 39 -11.67 -1.82 -5.95
C SER A 39 -11.43 -0.78 -4.84
N GLY A 40 -10.23 -0.75 -4.25
CA GLY A 40 -9.89 0.06 -3.08
C GLY A 40 -10.44 -0.44 -1.75
N LYS A 41 -11.37 -1.41 -1.75
CA LYS A 41 -12.10 -1.87 -0.56
C LYS A 41 -11.19 -2.22 0.63
N MET A 42 -10.03 -2.86 0.39
CA MET A 42 -9.12 -3.25 1.49
C MET A 42 -8.48 -2.03 2.15
N GLY A 43 -7.97 -1.06 1.38
CA GLY A 43 -7.41 0.17 1.92
C GLY A 43 -8.42 1.00 2.71
N TYR A 44 -9.67 1.05 2.24
CA TYR A 44 -10.77 1.72 2.95
C TYR A 44 -11.16 0.99 4.25
N ALA A 45 -11.19 -0.34 4.24
CA ALA A 45 -11.42 -1.13 5.47
C ALA A 45 -10.30 -0.92 6.50
N VAL A 46 -9.04 -0.81 6.05
CA VAL A 46 -7.90 -0.48 6.94
C VAL A 46 -8.04 0.94 7.50
N ALA A 47 -8.48 1.92 6.69
CA ALA A 47 -8.73 3.28 7.16
C ALA A 47 -9.84 3.33 8.22
N GLU A 48 -10.95 2.60 8.00
CA GLU A 48 -12.05 2.46 8.96
C GLU A 48 -11.56 1.83 10.28
N ALA A 49 -10.78 0.74 10.20
CA ALA A 49 -10.24 0.05 11.37
C ALA A 49 -9.23 0.91 12.15
N ALA A 50 -8.31 1.62 11.46
CA ALA A 50 -7.36 2.53 12.11
C ALA A 50 -8.09 3.69 12.81
N ARG A 51 -9.12 4.26 12.16
CA ARG A 51 -9.97 5.29 12.77
C ARG A 51 -10.70 4.77 14.00
N ALA A 52 -11.25 3.54 13.95
CA ALA A 52 -11.90 2.89 15.08
C ALA A 52 -10.92 2.60 16.23
N ALA A 53 -9.64 2.35 15.93
CA ALA A 53 -8.56 2.21 16.91
C ALA A 53 -8.06 3.55 17.49
N GLY A 54 -8.66 4.69 17.10
CA GLY A 54 -8.39 6.02 17.67
C GLY A 54 -7.40 6.88 16.89
N ALA A 55 -6.91 6.42 15.74
CA ALA A 55 -5.98 7.19 14.91
C ALA A 55 -6.65 8.40 14.22
N GLU A 56 -5.86 9.43 13.93
CA GLU A 56 -6.15 10.44 12.91
C GLU A 56 -5.75 9.86 11.54
N VAL A 57 -6.71 9.73 10.63
CA VAL A 57 -6.49 9.00 9.37
C VAL A 57 -6.67 9.91 8.16
N VAL A 58 -5.65 9.94 7.31
CA VAL A 58 -5.70 10.51 5.97
C VAL A 58 -5.60 9.37 4.95
N ILE A 59 -6.54 9.31 3.99
CA ILE A 59 -6.50 8.37 2.88
C ILE A 59 -6.29 9.11 1.56
N VAL A 60 -5.19 8.82 0.87
CA VAL A 60 -4.93 9.28 -0.50
C VAL A 60 -5.47 8.20 -1.44
N SER A 61 -6.53 8.53 -2.16
CA SER A 61 -7.31 7.56 -2.92
C SER A 61 -7.24 7.80 -4.42
N GLY A 62 -6.83 6.78 -5.15
CA GLY A 62 -7.14 6.68 -6.57
C GLY A 62 -8.66 6.50 -6.80
N PRO A 63 -9.12 6.51 -8.08
CA PRO A 63 -10.55 6.48 -8.39
C PRO A 63 -11.23 5.18 -7.96
N VAL A 64 -12.16 5.27 -7.03
CA VAL A 64 -12.95 4.15 -6.49
C VAL A 64 -14.39 4.55 -6.20
N ASN A 65 -15.30 3.57 -6.18
CA ASN A 65 -16.70 3.73 -5.79
C ASN A 65 -16.93 3.23 -4.36
N VAL A 66 -16.08 3.67 -3.41
CA VAL A 66 -16.19 3.31 -2.00
C VAL A 66 -16.45 4.57 -1.21
N ALA A 67 -17.46 4.53 -0.32
CA ALA A 67 -17.75 5.64 0.57
C ALA A 67 -16.59 5.86 1.57
N THR A 68 -16.28 7.12 1.83
CA THR A 68 -15.27 7.47 2.82
C THR A 68 -15.79 7.14 4.23
N PRO A 69 -15.03 6.40 5.04
CA PRO A 69 -15.44 6.14 6.42
C PRO A 69 -15.57 7.43 7.24
N ALA A 70 -16.51 7.46 8.17
CA ALA A 70 -16.73 8.63 9.00
C ALA A 70 -15.48 9.03 9.80
N GLY A 71 -15.11 10.32 9.76
CA GLY A 71 -13.95 10.86 10.47
C GLY A 71 -12.60 10.55 9.81
N VAL A 72 -12.59 10.03 8.58
CA VAL A 72 -11.40 9.86 7.75
C VAL A 72 -11.31 11.03 6.75
N GLN A 73 -10.16 11.69 6.69
CA GLN A 73 -9.89 12.69 5.65
C GLN A 73 -9.51 11.98 4.35
N ARG A 74 -10.19 12.30 3.24
CA ARG A 74 -9.90 11.75 1.92
C ARG A 74 -9.29 12.80 1.00
N VAL A 75 -8.24 12.40 0.29
CA VAL A 75 -7.59 13.17 -0.77
C VAL A 75 -7.70 12.37 -2.06
N ASP A 76 -8.45 12.87 -3.04
CA ASP A 76 -8.63 12.21 -4.32
C ASP A 76 -7.49 12.54 -5.29
N VAL A 77 -6.98 11.51 -5.95
CA VAL A 77 -5.93 11.59 -6.97
C VAL A 77 -6.28 10.67 -8.14
N GLU A 78 -5.65 10.87 -9.30
CA GLU A 78 -5.88 10.03 -10.47
C GLU A 78 -4.61 9.24 -10.84
N THR A 79 -3.44 9.89 -10.88
CA THR A 79 -2.20 9.31 -11.35
C THR A 79 -1.24 8.94 -10.21
N ALA A 80 -0.24 8.10 -10.52
CA ALA A 80 0.83 7.77 -9.57
C ALA A 80 1.62 9.02 -9.13
N GLU A 81 1.82 9.99 -10.03
CA GLU A 81 2.49 11.25 -9.72
C GLU A 81 1.68 12.09 -8.74
N GLN A 82 0.37 12.28 -8.99
CA GLN A 82 -0.53 12.97 -8.06
C GLN A 82 -0.61 12.26 -6.70
N MET A 83 -0.60 10.92 -6.69
CA MET A 83 -0.59 10.15 -5.43
C MET A 83 0.71 10.39 -4.66
N MET A 84 1.86 10.41 -5.33
CA MET A 84 3.14 10.72 -4.70
C MET A 84 3.14 12.14 -4.12
N ASP A 85 2.64 13.13 -4.84
CA ASP A 85 2.60 14.53 -4.39
C ASP A 85 1.68 14.70 -3.18
N ALA A 86 0.50 14.05 -3.20
CA ALA A 86 -0.41 14.03 -2.07
C ALA A 86 0.20 13.33 -0.85
N VAL A 87 0.91 12.20 -1.04
CA VAL A 87 1.64 11.52 0.03
C VAL A 87 2.71 12.44 0.61
N ARG A 88 3.53 13.10 -0.22
CA ARG A 88 4.56 14.05 0.26
C ARG A 88 3.97 15.20 1.08
N ALA A 89 2.83 15.74 0.66
CA ALA A 89 2.16 16.83 1.35
C ALA A 89 1.65 16.43 2.75
N HIS A 90 1.27 15.16 2.95
CA HIS A 90 0.70 14.67 4.22
C HIS A 90 1.70 13.85 5.06
N LEU A 91 2.90 13.57 4.55
CA LEU A 91 3.91 12.77 5.23
C LEU A 91 4.48 13.45 6.51
N PRO A 92 4.70 14.78 6.56
CA PRO A 92 5.22 15.42 7.76
C PRO A 92 4.34 15.17 8.99
N GLY A 93 4.94 14.61 10.05
CA GLY A 93 4.24 14.26 11.28
C GLY A 93 3.37 13.00 11.20
N THR A 94 3.48 12.22 10.12
CA THR A 94 2.85 10.89 10.01
C THR A 94 3.64 9.87 10.84
N ASP A 95 2.95 9.15 11.73
CA ASP A 95 3.54 8.09 12.54
C ASP A 95 3.60 6.76 11.77
N ILE A 96 2.55 6.44 11.02
CA ILE A 96 2.40 5.17 10.29
C ILE A 96 1.96 5.46 8.85
N PHE A 97 2.69 4.90 7.88
CA PHE A 97 2.33 4.92 6.47
C PHE A 97 1.95 3.53 5.98
N ILE A 98 0.76 3.38 5.38
CA ILE A 98 0.24 2.11 4.88
C ILE A 98 0.00 2.23 3.37
N ALA A 99 0.80 1.53 2.57
CA ALA A 99 0.70 1.54 1.11
C ALA A 99 -0.19 0.41 0.61
N ALA A 100 -1.51 0.66 0.53
CA ALA A 100 -2.50 -0.32 0.05
C ALA A 100 -3.05 -0.01 -1.36
N ALA A 101 -2.56 1.05 -2.01
CA ALA A 101 -2.94 1.39 -3.38
C ALA A 101 -2.33 0.42 -4.40
N ALA A 102 -3.06 0.20 -5.49
CA ALA A 102 -2.59 -0.51 -6.68
C ALA A 102 -2.01 0.52 -7.68
N VAL A 103 -0.83 1.02 -7.37
CA VAL A 103 -0.13 2.02 -8.19
C VAL A 103 0.39 1.36 -9.46
N SER A 104 0.18 2.00 -10.62
CA SER A 104 0.75 1.53 -11.89
C SER A 104 2.27 1.74 -11.90
N ASP A 105 3.03 0.69 -12.20
CA ASP A 105 4.51 0.72 -12.27
C ASP A 105 5.03 1.48 -13.49
N TYR A 106 4.18 1.65 -14.52
CA TYR A 106 4.52 2.29 -15.78
C TYR A 106 3.44 3.27 -16.22
N ARG A 107 3.86 4.35 -16.87
CA ARG A 107 2.99 5.34 -17.52
C ARG A 107 3.42 5.61 -18.95
N PRO A 108 2.52 6.02 -19.86
CA PRO A 108 2.92 6.51 -21.18
C PRO A 108 3.90 7.68 -21.06
N VAL A 109 4.98 7.65 -21.89
CA VAL A 109 5.99 8.72 -21.89
C VAL A 109 5.38 10.05 -22.35
N GLN A 110 4.48 9.99 -23.34
CA GLN A 110 3.77 11.14 -23.88
C GLN A 110 2.29 10.80 -24.05
N PRO A 111 1.43 11.15 -23.10
CA PRO A 111 0.00 11.06 -23.28
C PRO A 111 -0.45 11.97 -24.43
N ALA A 112 -1.30 11.46 -25.32
CA ALA A 112 -1.82 12.26 -26.42
C ALA A 112 -2.82 13.32 -25.88
N ALA A 113 -2.72 14.56 -26.36
CA ALA A 113 -3.64 15.65 -26.01
C ALA A 113 -5.06 15.41 -26.55
N GLU A 114 -5.18 14.69 -27.69
CA GLU A 114 -6.44 14.34 -28.31
C GLU A 114 -6.62 12.82 -28.40
N LYS A 115 -7.87 12.38 -28.54
CA LYS A 115 -8.20 10.96 -28.73
C LYS A 115 -7.48 10.41 -29.97
N ILE A 116 -6.63 9.41 -29.78
CA ILE A 116 -5.91 8.73 -30.86
C ILE A 116 -6.94 8.06 -31.80
N LYS A 117 -6.88 8.42 -33.08
CA LYS A 117 -7.74 7.83 -34.11
C LYS A 117 -7.23 6.45 -34.51
N LYS A 118 -8.15 5.56 -34.88
CA LYS A 118 -7.82 4.25 -35.47
C LYS A 118 -7.28 4.46 -36.89
N THR A 119 -5.97 4.44 -37.04
CA THR A 119 -5.30 4.59 -38.36
C THR A 119 -4.53 3.34 -38.77
N SER A 120 -4.38 2.37 -37.85
CA SER A 120 -3.68 1.10 -38.10
C SER A 120 -4.25 -0.01 -37.22
N ASP A 121 -3.90 -1.26 -37.55
CA ASP A 121 -4.34 -2.45 -36.79
C ASP A 121 -3.62 -2.62 -35.45
N SER A 122 -2.54 -1.88 -35.22
CA SER A 122 -1.78 -1.93 -33.98
C SER A 122 -1.46 -0.53 -33.45
N LEU A 123 -1.30 -0.41 -32.12
CA LEU A 123 -0.85 0.79 -31.44
C LEU A 123 0.34 0.43 -30.54
N MET A 124 1.47 1.10 -30.75
CA MET A 124 2.65 0.99 -29.89
C MET A 124 2.68 2.17 -28.90
N LEU A 125 2.86 1.86 -27.62
CA LEU A 125 2.98 2.86 -26.57
C LEU A 125 4.36 2.75 -25.92
N ALA A 126 5.15 3.83 -25.99
CA ALA A 126 6.36 3.95 -25.20
C ALA A 126 5.98 4.22 -23.73
N MET A 127 6.54 3.44 -22.82
CA MET A 127 6.25 3.49 -21.39
C MET A 127 7.49 3.84 -20.59
N SER A 128 7.33 4.64 -19.53
CA SER A 128 8.37 4.92 -18.53
C SER A 128 7.91 4.47 -17.14
N ARG A 129 8.86 4.16 -16.26
CA ARG A 129 8.55 3.80 -14.88
C ARG A 129 7.95 4.99 -14.13
N THR A 130 7.00 4.71 -13.26
CA THR A 130 6.49 5.64 -12.26
C THR A 130 7.40 5.65 -11.02
N THR A 131 7.22 6.62 -10.15
CA THR A 131 7.94 6.67 -8.87
C THR A 131 7.41 5.60 -7.92
N ASP A 132 8.31 4.83 -7.32
CA ASP A 132 7.95 3.87 -6.26
C ASP A 132 7.66 4.62 -4.96
N ILE A 133 6.37 4.87 -4.69
CA ILE A 133 5.90 5.63 -3.53
C ILE A 133 6.36 4.95 -2.23
N LEU A 134 6.20 3.63 -2.13
CA LEU A 134 6.54 2.86 -0.93
C LEU A 134 8.05 2.96 -0.62
N ALA A 135 8.91 2.75 -1.62
CA ALA A 135 10.34 2.86 -1.46
C ALA A 135 10.78 4.30 -1.15
N THR A 136 10.12 5.29 -1.77
CA THR A 136 10.40 6.71 -1.51
C THR A 136 10.08 7.09 -0.07
N VAL A 137 8.91 6.70 0.46
CA VAL A 137 8.54 6.96 1.85
C VAL A 137 9.46 6.22 2.81
N ALA A 138 9.80 4.97 2.52
CA ALA A 138 10.72 4.18 3.35
C ALA A 138 12.14 4.76 3.43
N ALA A 139 12.51 5.66 2.52
CA ALA A 139 13.81 6.34 2.48
C ALA A 139 13.80 7.75 3.07
N THR A 140 12.66 8.26 3.57
CA THR A 140 12.59 9.62 4.16
C THR A 140 13.20 9.68 5.56
N GLU A 141 13.59 10.90 5.97
CA GLU A 141 14.02 11.19 7.35
C GLU A 141 13.32 12.50 7.83
N PRO A 142 12.59 12.49 8.93
CA PRO A 142 12.26 11.33 9.76
C PRO A 142 11.33 10.36 9.03
N ARG A 143 11.53 9.06 9.30
CA ARG A 143 10.79 7.98 8.63
C ARG A 143 9.58 7.56 9.47
N PRO A 144 8.36 7.44 8.90
CA PRO A 144 7.23 6.80 9.58
C PRO A 144 7.46 5.29 9.75
N PHE A 145 6.60 4.61 10.49
CA PHE A 145 6.48 3.15 10.45
C PHE A 145 5.83 2.77 9.12
N VAL A 146 6.52 1.98 8.29
CA VAL A 146 6.12 1.73 6.91
C VAL A 146 5.57 0.32 6.72
N VAL A 147 4.31 0.25 6.29
CA VAL A 147 3.60 -1.00 5.99
C VAL A 147 3.31 -1.08 4.49
N GLY A 148 3.85 -2.11 3.83
CA GLY A 148 3.56 -2.40 2.43
C GLY A 148 2.43 -3.41 2.27
N PHE A 149 1.87 -3.47 1.04
CA PHE A 149 1.01 -4.55 0.60
C PHE A 149 1.65 -5.29 -0.58
N ALA A 150 1.48 -6.60 -0.62
CA ALA A 150 1.91 -7.45 -1.72
C ALA A 150 0.76 -8.34 -2.17
N ALA A 151 0.29 -8.12 -3.40
CA ALA A 151 -0.68 -8.97 -4.07
C ALA A 151 0.11 -9.84 -5.06
N GLU A 152 0.24 -11.13 -4.77
CA GLU A 152 1.10 -12.04 -5.51
C GLU A 152 0.29 -13.22 -6.05
N THR A 153 0.60 -13.65 -7.27
CA THR A 153 -0.05 -14.82 -7.89
C THR A 153 0.68 -16.11 -7.59
N GLN A 154 1.95 -16.03 -7.18
CA GLN A 154 2.83 -17.17 -6.87
C GLN A 154 3.93 -16.76 -5.89
N ASN A 155 4.47 -17.74 -5.15
CA ASN A 155 5.60 -17.54 -4.23
C ASN A 155 5.41 -16.36 -3.25
N VAL A 156 4.20 -16.24 -2.70
CA VAL A 156 3.75 -15.08 -1.89
C VAL A 156 4.75 -14.73 -0.79
N GLU A 157 5.18 -15.72 0.02
CA GLU A 157 6.12 -15.51 1.13
C GLU A 157 7.48 -14.99 0.64
N ARG A 158 8.08 -15.65 -0.35
CA ARG A 158 9.39 -15.25 -0.88
C ARG A 158 9.35 -13.83 -1.46
N ASN A 159 8.31 -13.51 -2.22
CA ASN A 159 8.15 -12.21 -2.85
C ASN A 159 7.89 -11.11 -1.79
N ALA A 160 7.07 -11.41 -0.77
CA ALA A 160 6.81 -10.50 0.33
C ALA A 160 8.08 -10.22 1.15
N LEU A 161 8.83 -11.26 1.54
CA LEU A 161 10.09 -11.11 2.27
C LEU A 161 11.15 -10.37 1.44
N GLY A 162 11.24 -10.64 0.14
CA GLY A 162 12.11 -9.89 -0.77
C GLY A 162 11.78 -8.39 -0.82
N LYS A 163 10.48 -8.03 -0.88
CA LYS A 163 10.04 -6.63 -0.83
C LYS A 163 10.27 -6.00 0.55
N LEU A 164 9.99 -6.74 1.64
CA LEU A 164 10.23 -6.29 3.01
C LEU A 164 11.67 -5.86 3.20
N ALA A 165 12.63 -6.72 2.84
CA ALA A 165 14.05 -6.43 2.96
C ALA A 165 14.53 -5.37 1.95
N GLY A 166 14.20 -5.55 0.66
CA GLY A 166 14.69 -4.69 -0.43
C GLY A 166 14.22 -3.24 -0.34
N LYS A 167 13.03 -2.99 0.24
CA LYS A 167 12.51 -1.64 0.47
C LYS A 167 12.64 -1.18 1.93
N ARG A 168 13.26 -1.98 2.80
CA ARG A 168 13.45 -1.69 4.24
C ARG A 168 12.14 -1.35 4.94
N LEU A 169 11.10 -2.18 4.71
CA LEU A 169 9.79 -1.98 5.33
C LEU A 169 9.80 -2.50 6.78
N ASP A 170 8.96 -1.92 7.64
CA ASP A 170 8.74 -2.45 8.98
C ASP A 170 7.79 -3.65 8.94
N MET A 171 6.82 -3.62 8.02
CA MET A 171 5.87 -4.71 7.80
C MET A 171 5.43 -4.80 6.34
N ILE A 172 4.99 -5.99 5.95
CA ILE A 172 4.31 -6.21 4.67
C ILE A 172 3.12 -7.17 4.86
N ALA A 173 1.95 -6.76 4.40
CA ALA A 173 0.75 -7.58 4.35
C ALA A 173 0.64 -8.21 2.96
N ALA A 174 0.73 -9.53 2.88
CA ALA A 174 0.71 -10.27 1.62
C ALA A 174 -0.55 -11.11 1.49
N ASN A 175 -1.12 -11.12 0.30
CA ASN A 175 -2.20 -12.02 -0.06
C ASN A 175 -1.96 -12.68 -1.42
N GLU A 176 -2.48 -13.88 -1.56
CA GLU A 176 -2.57 -14.52 -2.87
C GLU A 176 -3.75 -13.94 -3.64
N VAL A 177 -3.49 -13.57 -4.89
CA VAL A 177 -4.50 -13.03 -5.80
C VAL A 177 -4.62 -13.89 -7.04
N GLY A 178 -5.81 -13.96 -7.62
CA GLY A 178 -6.10 -14.71 -8.84
C GLY A 178 -7.45 -14.31 -9.42
N ASP A 179 -7.89 -14.97 -10.50
CA ASP A 179 -9.11 -14.61 -11.26
C ASP A 179 -10.41 -14.60 -10.44
N ARG A 180 -10.42 -15.26 -9.27
CA ARG A 180 -11.56 -15.32 -8.35
C ARG A 180 -11.17 -15.03 -6.91
N LEU A 181 -9.97 -14.46 -6.68
CA LEU A 181 -9.42 -14.19 -5.36
C LEU A 181 -9.10 -12.70 -5.21
N ALA A 182 -9.52 -12.12 -4.10
CA ALA A 182 -9.15 -10.82 -3.54
C ALA A 182 -9.68 -9.53 -4.22
N PHE A 183 -9.70 -9.36 -5.55
CA PHE A 183 -9.97 -8.03 -6.12
C PHE A 183 -11.44 -7.59 -6.03
N ASP A 184 -12.39 -8.47 -6.35
CA ASP A 184 -13.83 -8.14 -6.39
C ASP A 184 -14.64 -8.84 -5.29
N CYS A 185 -13.97 -9.62 -4.41
CA CYS A 185 -14.61 -10.29 -3.28
C CYS A 185 -14.73 -9.37 -2.08
N ASP A 186 -15.70 -9.63 -1.20
CA ASP A 186 -15.87 -8.90 0.06
C ASP A 186 -15.07 -9.52 1.22
N ASP A 187 -14.47 -10.68 0.98
CA ASP A 187 -13.56 -11.38 1.89
C ASP A 187 -12.09 -11.22 1.46
N ASN A 188 -11.17 -11.51 2.37
CA ASN A 188 -9.74 -11.59 2.12
C ASN A 188 -9.06 -12.51 3.15
N ALA A 189 -7.80 -12.89 2.87
CA ALA A 189 -6.87 -13.50 3.80
C ALA A 189 -5.52 -12.81 3.65
N LEU A 190 -4.82 -12.55 4.73
CA LEU A 190 -3.50 -11.93 4.71
C LEU A 190 -2.51 -12.75 5.54
N THR A 191 -1.27 -12.81 5.10
CA THR A 191 -0.15 -13.12 5.97
C THR A 191 0.69 -11.85 6.11
N VAL A 192 0.86 -11.41 7.35
CA VAL A 192 1.61 -10.20 7.69
C VAL A 192 3.01 -10.62 8.13
N TYR A 193 4.04 -10.09 7.46
CA TYR A 193 5.44 -10.37 7.77
C TYR A 193 6.13 -9.12 8.31
N TRP A 194 7.06 -9.31 9.24
CA TRP A 194 7.99 -8.29 9.74
C TRP A 194 9.35 -8.94 10.02
N PRO A 195 10.43 -8.20 10.24
CA PRO A 195 11.71 -8.77 10.60
C PRO A 195 11.60 -9.68 11.83
N GLY A 196 11.90 -10.97 11.65
CA GLY A 196 11.86 -11.97 12.74
C GLY A 196 10.50 -12.59 13.04
N GLY A 197 9.42 -12.28 12.27
CA GLY A 197 8.13 -12.90 12.54
C GLY A 197 7.08 -12.78 11.44
N LYS A 198 5.98 -13.48 11.65
CA LYS A 198 4.77 -13.39 10.82
C LYS A 198 3.51 -13.66 11.63
N ARG A 199 2.36 -13.19 11.13
CA ARG A 199 1.03 -13.56 11.63
C ARG A 199 0.08 -13.81 10.45
N GLU A 200 -0.65 -14.90 10.52
CA GLU A 200 -1.69 -15.22 9.56
C GLU A 200 -3.02 -14.64 10.03
N LEU A 201 -3.69 -13.93 9.14
CA LEU A 201 -5.05 -13.45 9.29
C LEU A 201 -5.92 -14.30 8.37
N PRO A 202 -6.72 -15.23 8.91
CA PRO A 202 -7.48 -16.18 8.11
C PRO A 202 -8.52 -15.47 7.25
N ARG A 203 -9.03 -16.19 6.25
CA ARG A 203 -10.09 -15.68 5.37
C ARG A 203 -11.32 -15.28 6.18
N ALA A 204 -11.69 -14.02 6.05
CA ALA A 204 -12.84 -13.40 6.70
C ALA A 204 -13.29 -12.18 5.88
N ALA A 205 -14.37 -11.52 6.30
CA ALA A 205 -14.79 -10.25 5.71
C ALA A 205 -13.64 -9.22 5.78
N LYS A 206 -13.47 -8.41 4.74
CA LYS A 206 -12.39 -7.41 4.65
C LYS A 206 -12.29 -6.51 5.88
N ARG A 207 -13.42 -6.18 6.52
CA ARG A 207 -13.45 -5.40 7.76
C ARG A 207 -12.79 -6.14 8.93
N GLU A 208 -13.02 -7.44 9.06
CA GLU A 208 -12.43 -8.26 10.12
C GLU A 208 -10.93 -8.44 9.89
N VAL A 209 -10.53 -8.74 8.64
CA VAL A 209 -9.11 -8.84 8.27
C VAL A 209 -8.39 -7.51 8.48
N ALA A 210 -9.02 -6.39 8.15
CA ALA A 210 -8.47 -5.04 8.36
C ALA A 210 -8.31 -4.72 9.85
N ALA A 211 -9.29 -5.09 10.69
CA ALA A 211 -9.18 -4.93 12.15
C ALA A 211 -8.00 -5.73 12.71
N GLY A 212 -7.86 -7.00 12.33
CA GLY A 212 -6.72 -7.81 12.72
C GLY A 212 -5.37 -7.27 12.22
N LEU A 213 -5.31 -6.72 11.00
CA LEU A 213 -4.11 -6.08 10.48
C LEU A 213 -3.74 -4.84 11.31
N VAL A 214 -4.72 -4.00 11.65
CA VAL A 214 -4.50 -2.79 12.45
C VAL A 214 -4.03 -3.14 13.87
N GLU A 215 -4.55 -4.21 14.48
CA GLU A 215 -4.06 -4.73 15.76
C GLU A 215 -2.58 -5.12 15.68
N VAL A 216 -2.19 -5.90 14.64
CA VAL A 216 -0.78 -6.29 14.43
C VAL A 216 0.11 -5.06 14.22
N ILE A 217 -0.34 -4.08 13.44
CA ILE A 217 0.41 -2.83 13.21
C ILE A 217 0.60 -2.07 14.53
N ALA A 218 -0.46 -1.92 15.34
CA ALA A 218 -0.38 -1.22 16.62
C ALA A 218 0.57 -1.92 17.61
N GLU A 219 0.50 -3.24 17.70
CA GLU A 219 1.41 -4.05 18.52
C GLU A 219 2.87 -3.84 18.10
N ARG A 220 3.16 -3.95 16.80
CA ARG A 220 4.52 -3.82 16.27
C ARG A 220 5.05 -2.38 16.37
N PHE A 221 4.20 -1.39 16.15
CA PHE A 221 4.56 0.02 16.34
C PHE A 221 4.94 0.31 17.81
N ALA A 222 4.18 -0.25 18.77
CA ALA A 222 4.41 -0.06 20.20
C ALA A 222 5.72 -0.71 20.69
N THR A 223 6.23 -1.78 20.04
CA THR A 223 7.53 -2.37 20.42
C THR A 223 8.72 -1.46 20.13
N GLY A 224 8.54 -0.43 19.28
CA GLY A 224 9.62 0.46 18.85
C GLY A 224 10.67 -0.21 17.94
N GLU A 225 10.50 -1.49 17.62
CA GLU A 225 11.38 -2.21 16.71
C GLU A 225 11.16 -1.73 15.28
N ARG A 226 12.08 -0.92 14.77
CA ARG A 226 12.10 -0.42 13.39
C ARG A 226 13.29 -0.99 12.64
N VAL A 227 13.15 -1.14 11.33
CA VAL A 227 14.29 -1.50 10.48
C VAL A 227 15.31 -0.36 10.53
N SER A 228 16.48 -0.65 11.09
CA SER A 228 17.59 0.32 11.21
C SER A 228 18.16 0.68 9.84
N ALA A 229 18.53 1.94 9.64
CA ALA A 229 19.19 2.43 8.43
C ALA A 229 20.57 1.80 8.16
N VAL A 230 21.18 1.14 9.16
CA VAL A 230 22.60 0.75 9.16
C VAL A 230 22.89 -0.61 8.49
N ALA A 231 21.89 -1.44 8.18
CA ALA A 231 22.12 -2.82 7.71
C ALA A 231 22.46 -2.99 6.21
N ALA A 232 22.56 -1.93 5.42
CA ALA A 232 22.70 -2.01 3.96
C ALA A 232 24.14 -1.93 3.40
N GLU A 233 25.19 -1.83 4.23
CA GLU A 233 26.58 -1.70 3.75
C GLU A 233 27.41 -3.00 3.75
N SER A 234 26.93 -4.11 4.31
CA SER A 234 27.74 -5.33 4.43
C SER A 234 27.69 -6.30 3.23
N ASP A 235 26.90 -6.03 2.20
CA ASP A 235 26.75 -6.92 1.04
C ASP A 235 27.25 -6.35 -0.31
N ARG A 236 28.12 -5.34 -0.28
CA ARG A 236 28.87 -4.95 -1.47
C ARG A 236 30.18 -5.72 -1.58
N ASN A 237 30.07 -6.91 -2.15
CA ASN A 237 31.05 -7.64 -2.94
C ASN A 237 32.55 -7.46 -2.62
N PRO A 238 33.22 -8.42 -1.96
CA PRO A 238 34.66 -8.55 -2.01
C PRO A 238 35.06 -9.42 -3.22
N GLY A 239 35.15 -8.85 -4.43
CA GLY A 239 35.48 -9.66 -5.61
C GLY A 239 35.80 -8.88 -6.88
N ALA A 240 36.68 -7.88 -6.78
CA ALA A 240 37.32 -7.30 -7.98
C ALA A 240 38.73 -6.82 -7.67
N ALA A 241 39.58 -7.77 -7.24
CA ALA A 241 41.03 -7.57 -7.26
C ALA A 241 41.68 -8.90 -7.63
N ALA A 242 42.09 -9.02 -8.86
CA ALA A 242 43.16 -9.85 -9.43
C ALA A 242 42.78 -10.38 -10.83
N ARG A 243 43.10 -9.71 -11.88
CA ARG A 243 44.08 -10.02 -12.94
C ARG A 243 43.92 -9.07 -14.11
#